data_5911cc83cde2b0c67a15330cd0bf09ec
#
_entry.id   5911cc83cde2b0c67a15330cd0bf09ec
#
_cell.length_a   1.000
_cell.length_b   1.000
_cell.length_c   1.000
_cell.angle_alpha   90.00
_cell.angle_beta   90.00
_cell.angle_gamma   90.00
#
_symmetry.space_group_name_H-M   'P 1'
#
loop_
_entity.id
_entity.type
_entity.pdbx_description
1 polymer ?
#
loop_
_entity_poly.entity_id
_entity_poly.type
_entity_poly.pdbx_seq_one_letter_code
_entity_poly.pdbx_strand_id
1 'polypeptide(L)'
;MLNRGGKICLAAFPGKPDEVDVAYLVRNNIYLFGIRGEGKTATHRAEAFMRQKRFDATLIHTHTFDMTDLPEALRYAKDRVEGAIKVVVKNKHAAARQVAAE
;
A
#
# COMPACT_ATOMS: atom_id res chain seq x y z
N MET A 1 -20.75 -7.24 -5.47
CA MET A 1 -21.31 -8.34 -4.66
C MET A 1 -20.42 -9.55 -4.74
N LEU A 2 -20.12 -10.20 -3.62
CA LEU A 2 -19.32 -11.42 -3.61
C LEU A 2 -20.17 -12.62 -4.02
N ASN A 3 -19.63 -13.48 -4.87
CA ASN A 3 -20.29 -14.74 -5.22
C ASN A 3 -20.23 -15.73 -4.06
N ARG A 4 -21.15 -16.70 -4.04
CA ARG A 4 -21.09 -17.83 -3.09
C ARG A 4 -19.71 -18.51 -3.14
N GLY A 5 -19.13 -18.82 -1.99
CA GLY A 5 -17.79 -19.38 -1.89
C GLY A 5 -16.65 -18.37 -2.07
N GLY A 6 -16.98 -17.08 -2.16
CA GLY A 6 -16.00 -16.03 -2.31
C GLY A 6 -15.06 -15.90 -1.10
N LYS A 7 -13.92 -15.23 -1.32
CA LYS A 7 -12.92 -14.98 -0.28
C LYS A 7 -12.71 -13.49 -0.09
N ILE A 8 -12.71 -13.04 1.17
CA ILE A 8 -12.42 -11.66 1.56
C ILE A 8 -11.11 -11.67 2.34
N CYS A 9 -10.12 -10.93 1.83
CA CYS A 9 -8.85 -10.72 2.51
C CYS A 9 -8.84 -9.34 3.18
N LEU A 10 -8.66 -9.32 4.48
CA LEU A 10 -8.50 -8.09 5.26
C LEU A 10 -7.00 -7.78 5.39
N ALA A 11 -6.56 -6.73 4.72
CA ALA A 11 -5.16 -6.33 4.66
C ALA A 11 -4.85 -5.04 5.43
N ALA A 12 -5.87 -4.35 5.94
CA ALA A 12 -5.71 -3.09 6.66
C ALA A 12 -5.89 -3.29 8.18
N PHE A 13 -5.28 -2.38 8.95
CA PHE A 13 -5.54 -2.27 10.38
C PHE A 13 -6.58 -1.16 10.60
N PRO A 14 -7.86 -1.49 10.84
CA PRO A 14 -8.83 -0.50 11.25
C PRO A 14 -8.47 -0.01 12.66
N GLY A 15 -8.63 1.28 12.88
CA GLY A 15 -8.36 1.90 14.19
C GLY A 15 -9.40 1.55 15.27
N LYS A 16 -10.51 0.94 14.86
CA LYS A 16 -11.62 0.50 15.72
C LYS A 16 -12.16 -0.83 15.22
N PRO A 17 -12.77 -1.64 16.11
CA PRO A 17 -13.53 -2.82 15.70
C PRO A 17 -14.67 -2.41 14.76
N ASP A 18 -14.92 -3.22 13.74
CA ASP A 18 -16.04 -3.08 12.81
C ASP A 18 -17.01 -4.24 12.98
N GLU A 19 -18.28 -3.99 12.69
CA GLU A 19 -19.32 -5.01 12.70
C GLU A 19 -19.28 -5.83 11.42
N VAL A 20 -19.44 -7.13 11.56
CA VAL A 20 -19.47 -8.09 10.43
C VAL A 20 -20.74 -8.91 10.51
N ASP A 21 -21.51 -8.97 9.42
CA ASP A 21 -22.67 -9.86 9.31
C ASP A 21 -22.23 -11.32 9.14
N VAL A 22 -22.06 -11.99 10.27
CA VAL A 22 -21.66 -13.40 10.33
C VAL A 22 -22.70 -14.31 9.66
N ALA A 23 -24.00 -13.98 9.78
CA ALA A 23 -25.07 -14.78 9.16
C ALA A 23 -24.97 -14.74 7.63
N TYR A 24 -24.61 -13.61 7.06
CA TYR A 24 -24.35 -13.48 5.62
C TYR A 24 -23.16 -14.34 5.17
N LEU A 25 -22.05 -14.32 5.93
CA LEU A 25 -20.86 -15.12 5.63
C LEU A 25 -21.21 -16.61 5.59
N VAL A 26 -21.89 -17.11 6.63
CA VAL A 26 -22.29 -18.52 6.74
C VAL A 26 -23.24 -18.94 5.63
N ARG A 27 -24.28 -18.14 5.37
CA ARG A 27 -25.29 -18.42 4.34
C ARG A 27 -24.71 -18.54 2.94
N ASN A 28 -23.63 -17.82 2.67
CA ASN A 28 -23.01 -17.76 1.35
C ASN A 28 -21.67 -18.50 1.25
N ASN A 29 -21.27 -19.25 2.27
CA ASN A 29 -19.97 -19.95 2.34
C ASN A 29 -18.78 -19.02 2.07
N ILE A 30 -18.80 -17.82 2.64
CA ILE A 30 -17.74 -16.82 2.43
C ILE A 30 -16.60 -17.05 3.41
N TYR A 31 -15.38 -17.05 2.88
CA TYR A 31 -14.15 -17.11 3.67
C TYR A 31 -13.68 -15.70 3.98
N LEU A 32 -13.58 -15.36 5.26
CA LEU A 32 -13.04 -14.10 5.74
C LEU A 32 -11.74 -14.38 6.45
N PHE A 33 -10.64 -13.77 6.02
CA PHE A 33 -9.33 -13.95 6.65
C PHE A 33 -8.50 -12.67 6.65
N GLY A 34 -7.72 -12.49 7.72
CA GLY A 34 -6.78 -11.38 7.85
C GLY A 34 -5.37 -11.80 7.46
N ILE A 35 -4.62 -10.85 6.92
CA ILE A 35 -3.18 -10.99 6.70
C ILE A 35 -2.43 -9.91 7.45
N ARG A 36 -1.27 -10.25 7.98
CA ARG A 36 -0.37 -9.31 8.63
C ARG A 36 1.03 -9.41 8.04
N GLY A 37 1.58 -8.23 7.73
CA GLY A 37 2.95 -8.13 7.24
C GLY A 37 3.13 -8.68 5.83
N GLU A 38 4.34 -8.62 5.37
CA GLU A 38 4.69 -8.92 3.99
C GLU A 38 5.07 -10.38 3.75
N GLY A 39 5.41 -11.12 4.80
CA GLY A 39 5.98 -12.45 4.68
C GLY A 39 7.36 -12.45 4.01
N LYS A 40 8.10 -13.54 4.13
CA LYS A 40 9.50 -13.61 3.64
C LYS A 40 9.64 -13.46 2.12
N THR A 41 8.62 -13.80 1.35
CA THR A 41 8.69 -13.84 -0.13
C THR A 41 7.88 -12.72 -0.79
N ALA A 42 7.13 -11.93 -0.04
CA ALA A 42 6.22 -10.94 -0.62
C ALA A 42 6.96 -9.87 -1.41
N THR A 43 8.08 -9.36 -0.90
CA THR A 43 8.91 -8.35 -1.58
C THR A 43 9.46 -8.89 -2.91
N HIS A 44 10.00 -10.11 -2.92
CA HIS A 44 10.50 -10.73 -4.16
C HIS A 44 9.38 -10.97 -5.18
N ARG A 45 8.19 -11.36 -4.70
CA ARG A 45 7.03 -11.54 -5.59
C ARG A 45 6.56 -10.21 -6.16
N ALA A 46 6.49 -9.15 -5.35
CA ALA A 46 6.15 -7.81 -5.80
C ALA A 46 7.14 -7.31 -6.86
N GLU A 47 8.44 -7.47 -6.62
CA GLU A 47 9.49 -7.14 -7.58
C GLU A 47 9.32 -7.90 -8.90
N ALA A 48 9.06 -9.20 -8.83
CA ALA A 48 8.81 -10.01 -10.02
C ALA A 48 7.59 -9.56 -10.81
N PHE A 49 6.50 -9.15 -10.14
CA PHE A 49 5.34 -8.57 -10.80
C PHE A 49 5.64 -7.23 -11.47
N MET A 50 6.41 -6.37 -10.81
CA MET A 50 6.82 -5.08 -11.38
C MET A 50 7.68 -5.26 -12.63
N ARG A 51 8.59 -6.23 -12.63
CA ARG A 51 9.43 -6.57 -13.80
C ARG A 51 8.62 -7.05 -15.00
N GLN A 52 7.50 -7.71 -14.78
CA GLN A 52 6.63 -8.20 -15.87
C GLN A 52 5.90 -7.08 -16.62
N LYS A 53 5.94 -5.85 -16.14
CA LYS A 53 5.27 -4.67 -16.73
C LYS A 53 3.78 -4.88 -17.01
N ARG A 54 3.12 -5.76 -16.26
CA ARG A 54 1.68 -6.06 -16.40
C ARG A 54 0.80 -4.95 -15.82
N PHE A 55 1.35 -4.12 -14.97
CA PHE A 55 0.73 -2.94 -14.40
C PHE A 55 1.80 -1.86 -14.19
N ASP A 56 1.37 -0.62 -14.24
CA ASP A 56 2.25 0.51 -13.99
C ASP A 56 2.23 0.88 -12.50
N ALA A 57 3.25 0.43 -11.75
CA ALA A 57 3.38 0.74 -10.33
C ALA A 57 3.65 2.23 -10.06
N THR A 58 4.03 3.02 -11.07
CA THR A 58 4.26 4.46 -10.91
C THR A 58 2.97 5.24 -10.65
N LEU A 59 1.82 4.68 -11.05
CA LEU A 59 0.51 5.31 -10.85
C LEU A 59 0.14 5.52 -9.37
N ILE A 60 0.71 4.74 -8.45
CA ILE A 60 0.49 4.93 -7.02
C ILE A 60 1.39 6.00 -6.41
N HIS A 61 2.50 6.37 -7.08
CA HIS A 61 3.40 7.44 -6.65
C HIS A 61 2.82 8.79 -7.08
N THR A 62 2.14 9.46 -6.17
CA THR A 62 1.39 10.67 -6.48
C THR A 62 2.14 11.96 -6.18
N HIS A 63 2.94 11.97 -5.12
CA HIS A 63 3.58 13.21 -4.64
C HIS A 63 5.04 12.97 -4.23
N THR A 64 5.88 13.96 -4.50
CA THR A 64 7.28 13.98 -4.07
C THR A 64 7.59 15.29 -3.38
N PHE A 65 8.21 15.23 -2.21
CA PHE A 65 8.66 16.38 -1.43
C PHE A 65 10.17 16.30 -1.18
N ASP A 66 10.79 17.44 -0.92
CA ASP A 66 12.13 17.48 -0.36
C ASP A 66 12.08 17.20 1.14
N MET A 67 13.21 16.77 1.72
CA MET A 67 13.32 16.52 3.16
C MET A 67 13.05 17.78 4.00
N THR A 68 13.33 18.96 3.46
CA THR A 68 13.00 20.25 4.08
C THR A 68 11.52 20.47 4.29
N ASP A 69 10.70 19.84 3.46
CA ASP A 69 9.25 19.96 3.46
C ASP A 69 8.55 18.75 4.12
N LEU A 70 9.28 18.04 4.99
CA LEU A 70 8.79 16.85 5.67
C LEU A 70 7.44 17.04 6.39
N PRO A 71 7.19 18.15 7.13
CA PRO A 71 5.90 18.35 7.77
C PRO A 71 4.73 18.38 6.78
N GLU A 72 4.92 18.99 5.62
CA GLU A 72 3.91 19.06 4.57
C GLU A 72 3.72 17.69 3.90
N ALA A 73 4.81 16.96 3.63
CA ALA A 73 4.74 15.59 3.12
C ALA A 73 3.93 14.67 4.03
N LEU A 74 4.11 14.79 5.35
CA LEU A 74 3.36 14.03 6.35
C LEU A 74 1.87 14.43 6.34
N ARG A 75 1.55 15.71 6.20
CA ARG A 75 0.18 16.19 6.07
C ARG A 75 -0.51 15.59 4.84
N TYR A 76 0.16 15.63 3.69
CA TYR A 76 -0.35 15.04 2.45
C TYR A 76 -0.62 13.54 2.60
N ALA A 77 0.31 12.80 3.21
CA ALA A 77 0.16 11.37 3.41
C ALA A 77 -0.98 11.01 4.38
N LYS A 78 -1.13 11.79 5.47
CA LYS A 78 -2.13 11.57 6.52
C LYS A 78 -3.54 11.92 6.03
N ASP A 79 -3.68 13.12 5.47
CA ASP A 79 -4.98 13.71 5.17
C ASP A 79 -5.42 13.44 3.71
N ARG A 80 -4.61 12.70 2.95
CA ARG A 80 -4.81 12.39 1.53
C ARG A 80 -5.08 13.63 0.68
N VAL A 81 -4.33 14.69 0.96
CA VAL A 81 -4.45 15.97 0.27
C VAL A 81 -4.23 15.76 -1.23
N GLU A 82 -5.06 16.37 -2.07
CA GLU A 82 -5.00 16.25 -3.53
C GLU A 82 -4.99 14.80 -4.04
N GLY A 83 -5.64 13.90 -3.33
CA GLY A 83 -5.70 12.48 -3.70
C GLY A 83 -4.39 11.72 -3.46
N ALA A 84 -3.56 12.16 -2.51
CA ALA A 84 -2.29 11.52 -2.20
C ALA A 84 -2.48 10.03 -1.85
N ILE A 85 -1.79 9.15 -2.59
CA ILE A 85 -1.75 7.71 -2.36
C ILE A 85 -0.39 7.33 -1.79
N LYS A 86 0.69 7.58 -2.53
CA LYS A 86 2.06 7.36 -2.10
C LYS A 86 2.85 8.67 -2.16
N VAL A 87 3.26 9.13 -0.99
CA VAL A 87 4.09 10.32 -0.84
C VAL A 87 5.54 9.89 -0.62
N VAL A 88 6.45 10.42 -1.39
CA VAL A 88 7.88 10.14 -1.32
C VAL A 88 8.63 11.40 -0.89
N VAL A 89 9.54 11.25 0.05
CA VAL A 89 10.45 12.33 0.46
C VAL A 89 11.85 12.02 -0.06
N LYS A 90 12.43 12.95 -0.81
CA LYS A 90 13.78 12.82 -1.38
C LYS A 90 14.80 13.62 -0.55
N ASN A 91 15.94 13.00 -0.31
CA ASN A 91 17.09 13.70 0.26
C ASN A 91 18.03 14.14 -0.88
N LYS A 92 18.22 15.44 -1.05
CA LYS A 92 19.12 16.01 -2.07
C LYS A 92 20.57 15.51 -1.95
N HIS A 93 21.02 15.21 -0.73
CA HIS A 93 22.37 14.72 -0.49
C HIS A 93 22.60 13.24 -0.86
N ALA A 94 21.55 12.46 -1.01
CA ALA A 94 21.67 11.05 -1.43
C ALA A 94 22.05 10.92 -2.93
N ALA A 95 21.59 11.86 -3.76
CA ALA A 95 21.91 11.87 -5.19
C ALA A 95 23.42 12.18 -5.45
N ALA A 96 24.03 13.02 -4.62
CA ALA A 96 25.45 13.36 -4.75
C ALA A 96 26.39 12.19 -4.36
N ARG A 97 25.95 11.27 -3.49
CA ARG A 97 26.75 10.11 -3.09
C ARG A 97 26.75 8.98 -4.12
N GLN A 98 25.70 8.85 -4.93
CA GLN A 98 25.65 7.83 -5.99
C GLN A 98 26.55 8.18 -7.18
N VAL A 99 26.72 9.46 -7.48
CA VAL A 99 27.61 9.93 -8.56
C VAL A 99 29.09 9.85 -8.16
N ALA A 100 29.43 9.89 -6.87
CA ALA A 100 30.79 9.79 -6.36
C ALA A 100 31.27 8.34 -6.13
N ALA A 101 30.43 7.33 -6.35
CA ALA A 101 30.73 5.90 -6.17
C ALA A 101 30.89 5.14 -7.50
N GLU A 102 30.78 5.82 -8.65
CA GLU A 102 31.14 5.34 -9.98
C GLU A 102 32.52 5.90 -10.39
#